data_1f39c31b9ea32c0f26b8e105a26ebf19
#
_entry.id   1f39c31b9ea32c0f26b8e105a26ebf19
#
_cell.length_a   1.000
_cell.length_b   1.000
_cell.length_c   1.000
_cell.angle_alpha   90.00
_cell.angle_beta   90.00
_cell.angle_gamma   90.00
#
_symmetry.space_group_name_H-M   'P 1'
#
loop_
_entity.id
_entity.type
_entity.pdbx_description
1 polymer ?
#
loop_
_entity_poly.entity_id
_entity_poly.type
_entity_poly.pdbx_seq_one_letter_code
_entity_poly.pdbx_strand_id
1 'polypeptide(L)'
;RYTMNKGSAYWLNETRNTDENFDLIELANTQRAITNFVKIQTGKEIPVEFIANNEGDSMTDGKKIAISSLINTHNLDSVIGTALHEAAHCKYTDFFVLKRIANRLLETNLMGGRRWIEMLLNFVEDRRIDNLVYHNAPGYQDYYRAMYDRYFYSTIIDRGLKGKEYREENWDSYAFRIINLFNKNTDLKALACLEEVYNIIDLKTIGRLTSTKHSLDVAIEVYEVLNKYFSMQKREGSKHQEQENRKGAKSNGPSKEEIKKAFAKQEEFLKGNVPKTKVNKKEKQQIEAITKSK
;
A
#
# COMPACT_ATOMS: atom_id res chain seq x y z
N ARG A 1 -19.67 12.96 4.60
CA ARG A 1 -20.26 12.01 5.57
C ARG A 1 -19.24 10.93 5.79
N TYR A 2 -18.56 10.98 6.94
CA TYR A 2 -17.70 9.89 7.41
C TYR A 2 -18.63 8.71 7.72
N THR A 3 -18.45 7.60 7.00
CA THR A 3 -19.12 6.35 7.35
C THR A 3 -18.43 5.82 8.62
N MET A 4 -19.22 5.60 9.68
CA MET A 4 -18.74 4.95 10.90
C MET A 4 -18.01 3.66 10.56
N ASN A 5 -16.93 3.38 11.27
CA ASN A 5 -16.21 2.13 11.22
C ASN A 5 -17.19 0.96 11.45
N LYS A 6 -17.45 0.18 10.38
CA LYS A 6 -18.46 -0.88 10.47
C LYS A 6 -17.92 -2.14 11.14
N GLY A 7 -16.63 -2.43 10.96
CA GLY A 7 -16.02 -3.65 11.45
C GLY A 7 -15.78 -3.64 12.96
N SER A 8 -15.26 -2.53 13.51
CA SER A 8 -14.98 -2.39 14.94
C SER A 8 -16.17 -1.94 15.78
N ALA A 9 -17.28 -1.48 15.17
CA ALA A 9 -18.47 -1.00 15.87
C ALA A 9 -19.07 -2.04 16.84
N TYR A 10 -18.86 -3.32 16.59
CA TYR A 10 -19.38 -4.40 17.44
C TYR A 10 -18.67 -4.56 18.80
N TRP A 11 -17.47 -4.00 18.96
CA TRP A 11 -16.67 -4.20 20.17
C TRP A 11 -16.08 -2.92 20.77
N LEU A 12 -16.36 -1.76 20.17
CA LEU A 12 -16.05 -0.45 20.73
C LEU A 12 -17.24 0.06 21.57
N ASN A 13 -16.94 0.63 22.73
CA ASN A 13 -17.94 1.30 23.55
C ASN A 13 -18.33 2.65 22.93
N GLU A 14 -19.63 2.90 22.75
CA GLU A 14 -20.20 4.08 22.05
C GLU A 14 -19.98 5.45 22.72
N THR A 15 -19.42 5.51 23.94
CA THR A 15 -19.38 6.72 24.79
C THR A 15 -18.09 7.53 24.69
N ARG A 16 -17.31 7.43 23.60
CA ARG A 16 -15.99 8.03 23.50
C ARG A 16 -15.92 9.32 22.70
N ASN A 17 -14.99 10.19 23.15
CA ASN A 17 -14.47 11.26 22.31
C ASN A 17 -13.65 10.64 21.15
N THR A 18 -14.18 10.74 19.94
CA THR A 18 -13.69 10.01 18.76
C THR A 18 -12.31 10.46 18.27
N ASP A 19 -11.85 11.64 18.69
CA ASP A 19 -10.62 12.27 18.18
C ASP A 19 -9.38 11.97 19.05
N GLU A 20 -9.56 11.39 20.24
CA GLU A 20 -8.45 11.07 21.13
C GLU A 20 -7.80 9.73 20.76
N ASN A 21 -6.46 9.67 20.83
CA ASN A 21 -5.72 8.43 20.68
C ASN A 21 -6.02 7.49 21.87
N PHE A 22 -5.99 6.19 21.60
CA PHE A 22 -6.22 5.16 22.58
C PHE A 22 -5.18 5.23 23.71
N ASP A 23 -5.63 5.04 24.93
CA ASP A 23 -4.75 4.86 26.09
C ASP A 23 -4.02 3.49 26.05
N LEU A 24 -3.13 3.26 27.02
CA LEU A 24 -2.33 2.04 27.06
C LEU A 24 -3.17 0.76 27.22
N ILE A 25 -4.31 0.84 27.93
CA ILE A 25 -5.20 -0.32 28.14
C ILE A 25 -5.91 -0.66 26.83
N GLU A 26 -6.37 0.35 26.14
CA GLU A 26 -7.04 0.23 24.85
C GLU A 26 -6.10 -0.27 23.76
N LEU A 27 -4.89 0.26 23.73
CA LEU A 27 -3.84 -0.23 22.84
C LEU A 27 -3.51 -1.71 23.12
N ALA A 28 -3.40 -2.11 24.36
CA ALA A 28 -3.17 -3.52 24.73
C ALA A 28 -4.33 -4.43 24.30
N ASN A 29 -5.58 -3.99 24.48
CA ASN A 29 -6.76 -4.73 24.03
C ASN A 29 -6.81 -4.83 22.50
N THR A 30 -6.50 -3.73 21.80
CA THR A 30 -6.43 -3.68 20.35
C THR A 30 -5.34 -4.59 19.82
N GLN A 31 -4.14 -4.58 20.41
CA GLN A 31 -3.05 -5.49 20.06
C GLN A 31 -3.46 -6.95 20.17
N ARG A 32 -4.15 -7.30 21.27
CA ARG A 32 -4.65 -8.67 21.48
C ARG A 32 -5.67 -9.08 20.42
N ALA A 33 -6.63 -8.20 20.11
CA ALA A 33 -7.63 -8.44 19.07
C ALA A 33 -6.96 -8.64 17.70
N ILE A 34 -6.03 -7.77 17.32
CA ILE A 34 -5.29 -7.87 16.05
C ILE A 34 -4.44 -9.16 16.04
N THR A 35 -3.77 -9.52 17.14
CA THR A 35 -3.00 -10.76 17.23
C THR A 35 -3.89 -11.99 16.99
N ASN A 36 -5.12 -11.99 17.52
CA ASN A 36 -6.08 -13.06 17.28
C ASN A 36 -6.54 -13.11 15.81
N PHE A 37 -6.81 -11.95 15.18
CA PHE A 37 -7.16 -11.90 13.76
C PHE A 37 -6.01 -12.43 12.89
N VAL A 38 -4.77 -12.02 13.16
CA VAL A 38 -3.58 -12.50 12.47
C VAL A 38 -3.42 -14.03 12.62
N LYS A 39 -3.62 -14.56 13.83
CA LYS A 39 -3.58 -16.01 14.10
C LYS A 39 -4.66 -16.77 13.33
N ILE A 40 -5.89 -16.25 13.32
CA ILE A 40 -7.00 -16.86 12.56
C ILE A 40 -6.69 -16.86 11.07
N GLN A 41 -6.23 -15.73 10.52
CA GLN A 41 -5.94 -15.61 9.10
C GLN A 41 -4.78 -16.48 8.65
N THR A 42 -3.69 -16.52 9.42
CA THR A 42 -2.45 -17.20 9.02
C THR A 42 -2.37 -18.66 9.48
N GLY A 43 -3.11 -19.03 10.52
CA GLY A 43 -2.96 -20.30 11.22
C GLY A 43 -1.67 -20.38 12.06
N LYS A 44 -0.97 -19.27 12.28
CA LYS A 44 0.32 -19.19 12.97
C LYS A 44 0.29 -18.13 14.07
N GLU A 45 1.14 -18.30 15.07
CA GLU A 45 1.38 -17.28 16.09
C GLU A 45 2.46 -16.32 15.59
N ILE A 46 2.02 -15.22 14.98
CA ILE A 46 2.89 -14.15 14.48
C ILE A 46 2.83 -13.01 15.49
N PRO A 47 3.96 -12.57 16.05
CA PRO A 47 3.99 -11.43 16.96
C PRO A 47 3.49 -10.16 16.29
N VAL A 48 2.58 -9.44 16.96
CA VAL A 48 2.13 -8.12 16.57
C VAL A 48 2.70 -7.11 17.57
N GLU A 49 3.46 -6.14 17.07
CA GLU A 49 4.14 -5.12 17.88
C GLU A 49 3.66 -3.73 17.50
N PHE A 50 3.47 -2.86 18.52
CA PHE A 50 3.27 -1.44 18.25
C PHE A 50 4.59 -0.72 18.01
N ILE A 51 4.55 0.19 17.06
CA ILE A 51 5.63 1.13 16.78
C ILE A 51 5.11 2.55 16.91
N ALA A 52 5.89 3.44 17.52
CA ALA A 52 5.60 4.88 17.50
C ALA A 52 5.86 5.39 16.10
N ASN A 53 4.82 5.63 15.34
CA ASN A 53 4.97 6.02 13.96
C ASN A 53 3.88 6.99 13.51
N ASN A 54 4.13 7.65 12.40
CA ASN A 54 3.17 8.53 11.76
C ASN A 54 1.98 7.71 11.26
N GLU A 55 0.82 8.09 11.71
CA GLU A 55 -0.52 7.72 11.24
C GLU A 55 -0.68 6.45 10.36
N GLY A 56 -0.71 5.28 11.01
CA GLY A 56 -1.36 4.12 10.39
C GLY A 56 -0.47 3.20 9.54
N ASP A 57 0.84 3.39 9.57
CA ASP A 57 1.77 2.54 8.84
C ASP A 57 1.91 1.16 9.51
N SER A 58 2.03 0.12 8.71
CA SER A 58 2.32 -1.23 9.14
C SER A 58 3.40 -1.86 8.28
N MET A 59 4.04 -2.91 8.78
CA MET A 59 5.07 -3.65 8.03
C MET A 59 5.21 -5.07 8.53
N THR A 60 5.71 -5.94 7.67
CA THR A 60 6.17 -7.28 8.07
C THR A 60 7.47 -7.67 7.39
N ASP A 61 8.25 -8.51 8.07
CA ASP A 61 9.40 -9.24 7.53
C ASP A 61 9.08 -10.74 7.28
N GLY A 62 7.80 -11.09 7.36
CA GLY A 62 7.29 -12.45 7.28
C GLY A 62 7.36 -13.23 8.61
N LYS A 63 7.92 -12.63 9.68
CA LYS A 63 8.06 -13.26 11.01
C LYS A 63 7.30 -12.53 12.09
N LYS A 64 7.14 -11.21 11.94
CA LYS A 64 6.40 -10.35 12.86
C LYS A 64 5.69 -9.25 12.08
N ILE A 65 4.67 -8.67 12.68
CA ILE A 65 3.92 -7.54 12.15
C ILE A 65 4.10 -6.37 13.11
N ALA A 66 4.50 -5.23 12.56
CA ALA A 66 4.55 -3.97 13.29
C ALA A 66 3.42 -3.07 12.80
N ILE A 67 2.70 -2.44 13.72
CA ILE A 67 1.58 -1.53 13.44
C ILE A 67 1.75 -0.21 14.18
N SER A 68 1.18 0.87 13.65
CA SER A 68 1.20 2.16 14.32
C SER A 68 0.50 2.11 15.67
N SER A 69 1.06 2.80 16.69
CA SER A 69 0.41 3.02 17.98
C SER A 69 -0.55 4.22 17.98
N LEU A 70 -0.58 5.02 16.91
CA LEU A 70 -1.49 6.16 16.78
C LEU A 70 -2.86 5.69 16.30
N ILE A 71 -3.62 5.10 17.23
CA ILE A 71 -4.93 4.52 16.98
C ILE A 71 -6.00 5.34 17.72
N ASN A 72 -7.09 5.60 17.03
CA ASN A 72 -8.33 6.17 17.56
C ASN A 72 -9.53 5.50 16.88
N THR A 73 -10.73 5.87 17.28
CA THR A 73 -11.96 5.27 16.73
C THR A 73 -12.13 5.48 15.22
N HIS A 74 -11.56 6.55 14.64
CA HIS A 74 -11.68 6.85 13.21
C HIS A 74 -10.77 6.01 12.32
N ASN A 75 -9.58 5.63 12.82
CA ASN A 75 -8.60 4.92 12.02
C ASN A 75 -8.48 3.43 12.37
N LEU A 76 -9.16 2.95 13.40
CA LEU A 76 -9.04 1.58 13.91
C LEU A 76 -9.27 0.52 12.82
N ASP A 77 -10.36 0.63 12.06
CA ASP A 77 -10.66 -0.35 11.00
C ASP A 77 -9.58 -0.37 9.90
N SER A 78 -9.05 0.80 9.54
CA SER A 78 -7.94 0.85 8.57
C SER A 78 -6.63 0.28 9.14
N VAL A 79 -6.36 0.46 10.43
CA VAL A 79 -5.19 -0.15 11.10
C VAL A 79 -5.33 -1.67 11.18
N ILE A 80 -6.53 -2.17 11.51
CA ILE A 80 -6.79 -3.61 11.47
C ILE A 80 -6.63 -4.13 10.04
N GLY A 81 -7.16 -3.41 9.04
CA GLY A 81 -7.01 -3.76 7.63
C GLY A 81 -5.55 -3.86 7.21
N THR A 82 -4.70 -2.90 7.61
CA THR A 82 -3.26 -2.98 7.33
C THR A 82 -2.58 -4.15 8.05
N ALA A 83 -2.94 -4.44 9.29
CA ALA A 83 -2.41 -5.62 10.00
C ALA A 83 -2.80 -6.94 9.33
N LEU A 84 -4.04 -7.05 8.83
CA LEU A 84 -4.51 -8.21 8.07
C LEU A 84 -3.82 -8.32 6.70
N HIS A 85 -3.51 -7.20 6.04
CA HIS A 85 -2.71 -7.15 4.83
C HIS A 85 -1.29 -7.69 5.08
N GLU A 86 -0.62 -7.24 6.15
CA GLU A 86 0.69 -7.76 6.54
C GLU A 86 0.64 -9.25 6.91
N ALA A 87 -0.45 -9.69 7.54
CA ALA A 87 -0.67 -11.12 7.79
C ALA A 87 -0.85 -11.92 6.49
N ALA A 88 -1.45 -11.33 5.47
CA ALA A 88 -1.55 -11.96 4.15
C ALA A 88 -0.18 -12.15 3.51
N HIS A 89 0.75 -11.19 3.64
CA HIS A 89 2.14 -11.38 3.25
C HIS A 89 2.78 -12.56 4.00
N CYS A 90 2.61 -12.65 5.33
CA CYS A 90 3.15 -13.77 6.11
C CYS A 90 2.61 -15.15 5.65
N LYS A 91 1.42 -15.19 5.07
CA LYS A 91 0.76 -16.42 4.63
C LYS A 91 1.02 -16.78 3.17
N TYR A 92 1.01 -15.79 2.29
CA TYR A 92 0.91 -16.01 0.84
C TYR A 92 2.12 -15.53 0.05
N THR A 93 2.97 -14.66 0.61
CA THR A 93 4.16 -14.15 -0.07
C THR A 93 5.36 -15.06 0.16
N ASP A 94 6.03 -15.42 -0.92
CA ASP A 94 7.31 -16.13 -0.86
C ASP A 94 8.47 -15.14 -0.71
N PHE A 95 8.87 -14.87 0.53
CA PHE A 95 9.98 -13.99 0.85
C PHE A 95 11.35 -14.47 0.28
N PHE A 96 11.44 -15.72 -0.12
CA PHE A 96 12.64 -16.24 -0.78
C PHE A 96 12.78 -15.70 -2.21
N VAL A 97 11.66 -15.57 -2.92
CA VAL A 97 11.61 -14.89 -4.23
C VAL A 97 12.09 -13.46 -4.09
N LEU A 98 11.57 -12.72 -3.08
CA LEU A 98 11.96 -11.33 -2.83
C LEU A 98 13.46 -11.19 -2.53
N LYS A 99 14.03 -12.07 -1.73
CA LYS A 99 15.47 -12.06 -1.39
C LYS A 99 16.36 -12.34 -2.59
N ARG A 100 15.87 -13.08 -3.57
CA ARG A 100 16.62 -13.48 -4.79
C ARG A 100 16.37 -12.61 -6.01
N ILE A 101 15.53 -11.56 -5.87
CA ILE A 101 15.20 -10.68 -6.99
C ILE A 101 16.46 -10.09 -7.65
N ALA A 102 17.45 -9.67 -6.87
CA ALA A 102 18.70 -9.13 -7.41
C ALA A 102 19.42 -10.12 -8.32
N ASN A 103 19.51 -11.40 -7.93
CA ASN A 103 20.14 -12.44 -8.75
C ASN A 103 19.33 -12.64 -10.05
N ARG A 104 18.02 -12.72 -9.95
CA ARG A 104 17.13 -12.84 -11.12
C ARG A 104 17.33 -11.69 -12.11
N LEU A 105 17.43 -10.45 -11.61
CA LEU A 105 17.62 -9.26 -12.44
C LEU A 105 19.02 -9.19 -13.05
N LEU A 106 20.05 -9.73 -12.38
CA LEU A 106 21.39 -9.89 -12.94
C LEU A 106 21.38 -10.87 -14.10
N GLU A 107 20.78 -12.05 -13.93
CA GLU A 107 20.68 -13.09 -14.97
C GLU A 107 19.94 -12.59 -16.22
N THR A 108 18.97 -11.70 -16.06
CA THR A 108 18.16 -11.13 -17.15
C THR A 108 18.68 -9.78 -17.65
N ASN A 109 19.81 -9.27 -17.12
CA ASN A 109 20.35 -7.95 -17.43
C ASN A 109 19.37 -6.77 -17.17
N LEU A 110 18.53 -6.91 -16.15
CA LEU A 110 17.50 -5.91 -15.78
C LEU A 110 17.85 -5.12 -14.51
N MET A 111 19.07 -5.21 -14.01
CA MET A 111 19.49 -4.52 -12.76
C MET A 111 19.29 -3.01 -12.79
N GLY A 112 19.41 -2.38 -13.95
CA GLY A 112 19.15 -0.93 -14.11
C GLY A 112 17.70 -0.53 -13.77
N GLY A 113 16.77 -1.47 -13.87
CA GLY A 113 15.35 -1.28 -13.54
C GLY A 113 14.91 -1.75 -12.16
N ARG A 114 15.84 -2.23 -11.33
CA ARG A 114 15.54 -2.89 -10.06
C ARG A 114 14.52 -2.13 -9.21
N ARG A 115 14.71 -0.83 -9.00
CA ARG A 115 13.80 0.01 -8.20
C ARG A 115 12.36 -0.06 -8.71
N TRP A 116 12.20 0.01 -10.03
CA TRP A 116 10.88 0.01 -10.66
C TRP A 116 10.23 -1.37 -10.66
N ILE A 117 11.03 -2.40 -10.89
CA ILE A 117 10.55 -3.80 -10.82
C ILE A 117 10.14 -4.16 -9.40
N GLU A 118 10.90 -3.75 -8.38
CA GLU A 118 10.52 -3.94 -6.97
C GLU A 118 9.21 -3.21 -6.62
N MET A 119 9.01 -1.97 -7.08
CA MET A 119 7.77 -1.23 -6.89
C MET A 119 6.58 -1.92 -7.59
N LEU A 120 6.76 -2.33 -8.84
CA LEU A 120 5.74 -3.05 -9.61
C LEU A 120 5.39 -4.40 -8.97
N LEU A 121 6.41 -5.14 -8.52
CA LEU A 121 6.21 -6.39 -7.81
C LEU A 121 5.40 -6.20 -6.54
N ASN A 122 5.74 -5.21 -5.72
CA ASN A 122 4.99 -4.92 -4.50
C ASN A 122 3.52 -4.63 -4.84
N PHE A 123 3.27 -3.79 -5.84
CA PHE A 123 1.90 -3.48 -6.27
C PHE A 123 1.14 -4.74 -6.72
N VAL A 124 1.70 -5.56 -7.59
CA VAL A 124 1.04 -6.75 -8.13
C VAL A 124 0.85 -7.81 -7.04
N GLU A 125 1.85 -8.01 -6.19
CA GLU A 125 1.79 -8.97 -5.08
C GLU A 125 0.72 -8.58 -4.06
N ASP A 126 0.64 -7.30 -3.67
CA ASP A 126 -0.39 -6.80 -2.77
C ASP A 126 -1.79 -7.07 -3.34
N ARG A 127 -2.01 -6.77 -4.62
CA ARG A 127 -3.32 -7.04 -5.26
C ARG A 127 -3.65 -8.53 -5.27
N ARG A 128 -2.65 -9.38 -5.51
CA ARG A 128 -2.81 -10.83 -5.49
C ARG A 128 -3.21 -11.34 -4.10
N ILE A 129 -2.47 -10.96 -3.06
CA ILE A 129 -2.73 -11.45 -1.70
C ILE A 129 -4.01 -10.86 -1.11
N ASP A 130 -4.30 -9.58 -1.35
CA ASP A 130 -5.54 -8.94 -0.91
C ASP A 130 -6.76 -9.61 -1.56
N ASN A 131 -6.67 -9.94 -2.85
CA ASN A 131 -7.72 -10.69 -3.54
C ASN A 131 -7.98 -12.06 -2.89
N LEU A 132 -6.92 -12.76 -2.48
CA LEU A 132 -7.06 -14.05 -1.80
C LEU A 132 -7.78 -13.91 -0.46
N VAL A 133 -7.40 -12.92 0.37
CA VAL A 133 -8.06 -12.70 1.66
C VAL A 133 -9.49 -12.21 1.47
N TYR A 134 -9.71 -11.26 0.58
CA TYR A 134 -11.03 -10.68 0.35
C TYR A 134 -12.08 -11.73 -0.04
N HIS A 135 -11.69 -12.75 -0.82
CA HIS A 135 -12.60 -13.83 -1.22
C HIS A 135 -12.70 -14.95 -0.19
N ASN A 136 -11.59 -15.29 0.49
CA ASN A 136 -11.56 -16.45 1.41
C ASN A 136 -11.98 -16.11 2.84
N ALA A 137 -11.99 -14.82 3.22
CA ALA A 137 -12.30 -14.37 4.56
C ALA A 137 -13.29 -13.18 4.54
N PRO A 138 -14.57 -13.41 4.18
CA PRO A 138 -15.55 -12.33 4.00
C PRO A 138 -15.77 -11.48 5.27
N GLY A 139 -15.52 -12.02 6.46
CA GLY A 139 -15.59 -11.28 7.72
C GLY A 139 -14.55 -10.16 7.85
N TYR A 140 -13.52 -10.13 7.00
CA TYR A 140 -12.48 -9.09 7.02
C TYR A 140 -12.67 -8.02 5.96
N GLN A 141 -13.67 -8.14 5.09
CA GLN A 141 -13.86 -7.24 3.96
C GLN A 141 -14.02 -5.76 4.36
N ASP A 142 -14.71 -5.47 5.48
CA ASP A 142 -14.92 -4.09 5.92
C ASP A 142 -13.61 -3.45 6.39
N TYR A 143 -12.71 -4.19 7.02
CA TYR A 143 -11.36 -3.71 7.38
C TYR A 143 -10.51 -3.43 6.14
N TYR A 144 -10.56 -4.30 5.13
CA TYR A 144 -9.89 -4.07 3.85
C TYR A 144 -10.45 -2.83 3.14
N ARG A 145 -11.78 -2.64 3.11
CA ARG A 145 -12.39 -1.42 2.55
C ARG A 145 -11.91 -0.16 3.27
N ALA A 146 -11.89 -0.15 4.60
CA ALA A 146 -11.40 0.98 5.38
C ALA A 146 -9.92 1.29 5.08
N MET A 147 -9.07 0.27 4.92
CA MET A 147 -7.69 0.41 4.51
C MET A 147 -7.58 1.03 3.11
N TYR A 148 -8.32 0.51 2.13
CA TYR A 148 -8.31 1.03 0.75
C TYR A 148 -8.84 2.46 0.66
N ASP A 149 -9.92 2.78 1.40
CA ASP A 149 -10.47 4.14 1.47
C ASP A 149 -9.44 5.14 1.98
N ARG A 150 -8.64 4.73 2.95
CA ARG A 150 -7.59 5.57 3.51
C ARG A 150 -6.46 5.85 2.53
N TYR A 151 -5.93 4.83 1.86
CA TYR A 151 -4.71 4.95 1.05
C TYR A 151 -4.97 5.23 -0.42
N PHE A 152 -6.06 4.70 -0.99
CA PHE A 152 -6.25 4.68 -2.45
C PHE A 152 -7.50 5.41 -2.94
N TYR A 153 -8.52 5.58 -2.10
CA TYR A 153 -9.78 6.23 -2.46
C TYR A 153 -9.98 7.58 -1.78
N SER A 154 -8.91 8.19 -1.27
CA SER A 154 -8.99 9.52 -0.69
C SER A 154 -9.34 10.57 -1.75
N THR A 155 -10.03 11.64 -1.32
CA THR A 155 -10.38 12.75 -2.22
C THR A 155 -9.16 13.43 -2.86
N ILE A 156 -7.99 13.36 -2.21
CA ILE A 156 -6.73 13.91 -2.72
C ILE A 156 -6.24 13.07 -3.89
N ILE A 157 -6.24 11.72 -3.76
CA ILE A 157 -5.88 10.81 -4.86
C ILE A 157 -6.85 10.94 -6.02
N ASP A 158 -8.16 10.97 -5.76
CA ASP A 158 -9.19 11.15 -6.79
C ASP A 158 -8.97 12.43 -7.61
N ARG A 159 -8.58 13.53 -6.97
CA ARG A 159 -8.28 14.79 -7.65
C ARG A 159 -6.97 14.72 -8.44
N GLY A 160 -5.94 14.04 -7.91
CA GLY A 160 -4.70 13.78 -8.64
C GLY A 160 -4.94 12.99 -9.93
N LEU A 161 -5.82 11.98 -9.88
CA LEU A 161 -6.17 11.18 -11.05
C LEU A 161 -6.96 11.96 -12.10
N LYS A 162 -7.88 12.84 -11.67
CA LYS A 162 -8.69 13.67 -12.56
C LYS A 162 -7.95 14.92 -13.07
N GLY A 163 -6.94 15.36 -12.35
CA GLY A 163 -6.20 16.60 -12.61
C GLY A 163 -5.23 16.51 -13.76
N LYS A 164 -4.36 17.53 -13.83
CA LYS A 164 -3.28 17.62 -14.83
C LYS A 164 -1.97 17.00 -14.31
N GLU A 165 -1.93 16.67 -13.04
CA GLU A 165 -0.79 16.06 -12.38
C GLU A 165 -0.57 14.65 -12.90
N TYR A 166 0.69 14.21 -12.90
CA TYR A 166 1.07 12.86 -13.33
C TYR A 166 0.54 12.47 -14.72
N ARG A 167 0.64 13.42 -15.69
CA ARG A 167 0.34 13.21 -17.13
C ARG A 167 1.55 13.41 -18.02
N GLU A 168 2.72 13.65 -17.44
CA GLU A 168 3.98 13.70 -18.15
C GLU A 168 4.50 12.27 -18.36
N GLU A 169 5.10 12.02 -19.53
CA GLU A 169 5.66 10.71 -19.87
C GLU A 169 6.98 10.46 -19.13
N ASN A 170 6.87 10.17 -17.84
CA ASN A 170 7.99 9.87 -16.94
C ASN A 170 7.63 8.76 -15.94
N TRP A 171 8.65 8.18 -15.32
CA TRP A 171 8.48 7.06 -14.39
C TRP A 171 7.59 7.39 -13.18
N ASP A 172 7.66 8.60 -12.62
CA ASP A 172 6.86 8.97 -11.45
C ASP A 172 5.37 9.05 -11.82
N SER A 173 5.04 9.54 -13.02
CA SER A 173 3.67 9.57 -13.54
C SER A 173 3.13 8.15 -13.75
N TYR A 174 3.93 7.26 -14.33
CA TYR A 174 3.54 5.85 -14.47
C TYR A 174 3.36 5.18 -13.10
N ALA A 175 4.28 5.38 -12.16
CA ALA A 175 4.17 4.82 -10.81
C ALA A 175 2.87 5.26 -10.13
N PHE A 176 2.56 6.56 -10.11
CA PHE A 176 1.32 7.08 -9.54
C PHE A 176 0.07 6.47 -10.20
N ARG A 177 0.05 6.40 -11.53
CA ARG A 177 -1.08 5.87 -12.29
C ARG A 177 -1.26 4.37 -12.12
N ILE A 178 -0.17 3.60 -12.11
CA ILE A 178 -0.19 2.15 -11.94
C ILE A 178 -0.69 1.78 -10.53
N ILE A 179 -0.18 2.43 -9.50
CA ILE A 179 -0.61 2.20 -8.10
C ILE A 179 -2.10 2.44 -7.92
N ASN A 180 -2.70 3.31 -8.73
CA ASN A 180 -4.10 3.67 -8.66
C ASN A 180 -4.97 3.07 -9.79
N LEU A 181 -4.52 2.04 -10.50
CA LEU A 181 -5.24 1.42 -11.64
C LEU A 181 -6.65 0.91 -11.28
N PHE A 182 -6.88 0.52 -10.04
CA PHE A 182 -8.18 0.05 -9.56
C PHE A 182 -9.11 1.17 -9.05
N ASN A 183 -8.64 2.43 -9.03
CA ASN A 183 -9.50 3.56 -8.66
C ASN A 183 -10.45 3.89 -9.82
N LYS A 184 -11.72 4.12 -9.51
CA LYS A 184 -12.78 4.46 -10.50
C LYS A 184 -12.50 5.72 -11.33
N ASN A 185 -11.59 6.58 -10.85
CA ASN A 185 -11.19 7.81 -11.54
C ASN A 185 -9.92 7.63 -12.40
N THR A 186 -9.46 6.39 -12.58
CA THR A 186 -8.34 6.08 -13.46
C THR A 186 -8.68 6.42 -14.90
N ASP A 187 -7.77 7.16 -15.56
CA ASP A 187 -7.82 7.49 -16.97
C ASP A 187 -6.68 6.76 -17.69
N LEU A 188 -7.02 5.68 -18.40
CA LEU A 188 -6.03 4.85 -19.10
C LEU A 188 -5.38 5.57 -20.29
N LYS A 189 -5.97 6.69 -20.75
CA LYS A 189 -5.41 7.53 -21.82
C LYS A 189 -4.51 8.65 -21.27
N ALA A 190 -4.32 8.71 -19.97
CA ALA A 190 -3.48 9.72 -19.33
C ALA A 190 -2.00 9.63 -19.73
N LEU A 191 -1.52 8.43 -20.06
CA LEU A 191 -0.15 8.14 -20.52
C LEU A 191 -0.20 7.10 -21.65
N ALA A 192 0.75 7.17 -22.56
CA ALA A 192 0.73 6.42 -23.83
C ALA A 192 0.66 4.90 -23.66
N CYS A 193 1.41 4.32 -22.70
CA CYS A 193 1.47 2.88 -22.48
C CYS A 193 0.58 2.40 -21.32
N LEU A 194 -0.22 3.27 -20.69
CA LEU A 194 -0.95 2.91 -19.48
C LEU A 194 -2.03 1.85 -19.72
N GLU A 195 -2.68 1.88 -20.87
CA GLU A 195 -3.68 0.88 -21.26
C GLU A 195 -3.05 -0.50 -21.50
N GLU A 196 -1.85 -0.54 -22.12
CA GLU A 196 -1.07 -1.78 -22.29
C GLU A 196 -0.66 -2.36 -20.93
N VAL A 197 -0.13 -1.52 -20.03
CA VAL A 197 0.20 -1.90 -18.65
C VAL A 197 -1.01 -2.43 -17.90
N TYR A 198 -2.17 -1.78 -18.02
CA TYR A 198 -3.42 -2.24 -17.42
C TYR A 198 -3.81 -3.63 -17.88
N ASN A 199 -3.68 -3.91 -19.18
CA ASN A 199 -4.00 -5.21 -19.76
C ASN A 199 -3.02 -6.31 -19.33
N ILE A 200 -1.72 -6.00 -19.18
CA ILE A 200 -0.71 -6.95 -18.66
C ILE A 200 -0.99 -7.31 -17.21
N ILE A 201 -1.23 -6.33 -16.36
CA ILE A 201 -1.52 -6.55 -14.93
C ILE A 201 -2.82 -7.31 -14.76
N ASP A 202 -3.86 -6.94 -15.54
CA ASP A 202 -5.19 -7.54 -15.55
C ASP A 202 -5.74 -7.79 -14.13
N LEU A 203 -6.06 -6.68 -13.47
CA LEU A 203 -6.60 -6.70 -12.11
C LEU A 203 -7.93 -7.47 -11.98
N LYS A 204 -8.69 -7.58 -13.08
CA LYS A 204 -9.97 -8.31 -13.07
C LYS A 204 -9.77 -9.80 -12.84
N THR A 205 -8.69 -10.35 -13.35
CA THR A 205 -8.34 -11.76 -13.18
C THR A 205 -7.06 -11.94 -12.34
N ILE A 206 -6.80 -11.04 -11.38
CA ILE A 206 -5.60 -11.09 -10.55
C ILE A 206 -5.43 -12.42 -9.82
N GLY A 207 -6.54 -13.12 -9.52
CA GLY A 207 -6.54 -14.45 -8.94
C GLY A 207 -5.86 -15.54 -9.80
N ARG A 208 -5.56 -15.26 -11.08
CA ARG A 208 -4.75 -16.17 -11.95
C ARG A 208 -3.32 -16.30 -11.46
N LEU A 209 -2.83 -15.29 -10.71
CA LEU A 209 -1.49 -15.28 -10.16
C LEU A 209 -1.45 -16.16 -8.91
N THR A 210 -0.93 -17.37 -9.03
CA THR A 210 -0.96 -18.37 -7.94
C THR A 210 0.27 -18.31 -7.02
N SER A 211 1.27 -17.47 -7.34
CA SER A 211 2.53 -17.37 -6.58
C SER A 211 3.18 -15.99 -6.69
N THR A 212 4.05 -15.65 -5.73
CA THR A 212 4.89 -14.45 -5.76
C THR A 212 5.77 -14.41 -7.02
N LYS A 213 6.19 -15.59 -7.53
CA LYS A 213 6.95 -15.66 -8.78
C LYS A 213 6.14 -15.15 -9.96
N HIS A 214 4.85 -15.50 -10.07
CA HIS A 214 3.98 -14.98 -11.13
C HIS A 214 3.79 -13.47 -11.01
N SER A 215 3.71 -12.92 -9.79
CA SER A 215 3.67 -11.47 -9.57
C SER A 215 4.97 -10.80 -10.05
N LEU A 216 6.12 -11.43 -9.83
CA LEU A 216 7.41 -10.95 -10.33
C LEU A 216 7.49 -11.01 -11.86
N ASP A 217 7.02 -12.08 -12.49
CA ASP A 217 7.01 -12.23 -13.94
C ASP A 217 6.15 -11.10 -14.59
N VAL A 218 4.97 -10.78 -14.03
CA VAL A 218 4.13 -9.64 -14.46
C VAL A 218 4.84 -8.31 -14.26
N ALA A 219 5.50 -8.11 -13.11
CA ALA A 219 6.23 -6.88 -12.83
C ALA A 219 7.40 -6.65 -13.82
N ILE A 220 8.10 -7.70 -14.20
CA ILE A 220 9.17 -7.65 -15.21
C ILE A 220 8.58 -7.30 -16.57
N GLU A 221 7.49 -7.94 -16.99
CA GLU A 221 6.83 -7.68 -18.27
C GLU A 221 6.39 -6.22 -18.39
N VAL A 222 5.75 -5.67 -17.36
CA VAL A 222 5.38 -4.24 -17.31
C VAL A 222 6.61 -3.34 -17.41
N TYR A 223 7.67 -3.65 -16.66
CA TYR A 223 8.90 -2.89 -16.72
C TYR A 223 9.52 -2.89 -18.12
N GLU A 224 9.57 -4.05 -18.79
CA GLU A 224 10.14 -4.17 -20.14
C GLU A 224 9.38 -3.33 -21.16
N VAL A 225 8.04 -3.31 -21.11
CA VAL A 225 7.20 -2.45 -21.98
C VAL A 225 7.54 -0.97 -21.75
N LEU A 226 7.54 -0.52 -20.49
CA LEU A 226 7.84 0.87 -20.17
C LEU A 226 9.29 1.24 -20.52
N ASN A 227 10.26 0.38 -20.25
CA ASN A 227 11.66 0.62 -20.56
C ASN A 227 11.91 0.72 -22.07
N LYS A 228 11.25 -0.13 -22.86
CA LYS A 228 11.28 -0.07 -24.31
C LYS A 228 10.71 1.26 -24.81
N TYR A 229 9.56 1.67 -24.30
CA TYR A 229 8.91 2.94 -24.65
C TYR A 229 9.83 4.13 -24.35
N PHE A 230 10.37 4.24 -23.14
CA PHE A 230 11.27 5.34 -22.79
C PHE A 230 12.58 5.32 -23.58
N SER A 231 13.07 4.14 -23.96
CA SER A 231 14.27 4.03 -24.79
C SER A 231 14.05 4.52 -26.22
N MET A 232 12.84 4.32 -26.78
CA MET A 232 12.44 4.84 -28.08
C MET A 232 12.30 6.36 -28.04
N GLN A 233 11.62 6.91 -27.03
CA GLN A 233 11.48 8.36 -26.85
C GLN A 233 12.82 9.08 -26.75
N LYS A 234 13.81 8.51 -26.03
CA LYS A 234 15.15 9.10 -25.96
C LYS A 234 15.85 9.17 -27.31
N ARG A 235 15.60 8.21 -28.20
CA ARG A 235 16.16 8.21 -29.56
C ARG A 235 15.50 9.24 -30.48
N GLU A 236 14.20 9.48 -30.30
CA GLU A 236 13.41 10.45 -31.06
C GLU A 236 13.55 11.88 -30.50
N GLY A 237 13.61 12.03 -29.17
CA GLY A 237 13.69 13.31 -28.46
C GLY A 237 15.04 14.05 -28.57
N SER A 238 16.05 13.44 -29.19
CA SER A 238 17.29 14.17 -29.55
C SER A 238 17.08 15.28 -30.57
N LYS A 239 15.86 15.52 -31.04
CA LYS A 239 15.53 16.50 -32.06
C LYS A 239 14.68 17.69 -31.62
N HIS A 240 14.04 17.68 -30.45
CA HIS A 240 13.20 18.80 -29.97
C HIS A 240 13.22 18.93 -28.46
N GLN A 241 13.93 19.93 -27.94
CA GLN A 241 13.70 20.53 -26.65
C GLN A 241 13.22 21.96 -26.85
N GLU A 242 11.94 22.21 -26.58
CA GLU A 242 11.47 23.52 -26.15
C GLU A 242 10.37 23.35 -25.11
N GLN A 243 10.69 23.77 -23.90
CA GLN A 243 9.76 23.79 -22.76
C GLN A 243 8.94 25.09 -22.81
N GLU A 244 7.64 24.96 -22.92
CA GLU A 244 6.72 26.05 -22.54
C GLU A 244 6.37 25.96 -21.07
N ASN A 245 6.92 26.88 -20.29
CA ASN A 245 6.51 27.16 -18.91
C ASN A 245 5.17 27.92 -18.93
N ARG A 246 4.03 27.24 -18.79
CA ARG A 246 2.75 27.92 -18.56
C ARG A 246 2.46 28.00 -17.06
N LYS A 247 2.49 29.22 -16.53
CA LYS A 247 2.01 29.57 -15.19
C LYS A 247 0.51 29.24 -15.11
N GLY A 248 0.16 28.22 -14.30
CA GLY A 248 -1.21 27.81 -14.07
C GLY A 248 -1.97 28.74 -13.13
N ALA A 249 -3.22 29.01 -13.43
CA ALA A 249 -4.17 29.73 -12.58
C ALA A 249 -4.39 28.98 -11.26
N LYS A 250 -4.56 29.73 -10.16
CA LYS A 250 -4.90 29.18 -8.84
C LYS A 250 -6.24 28.43 -8.92
N SER A 251 -6.23 27.11 -8.75
CA SER A 251 -7.43 26.29 -8.61
C SER A 251 -7.70 26.03 -7.12
N ASN A 252 -8.97 26.08 -6.70
CA ASN A 252 -9.43 25.75 -5.35
C ASN A 252 -9.38 24.20 -5.08
N GLY A 253 -8.32 23.52 -5.53
CA GLY A 253 -8.09 22.08 -5.33
C GLY A 253 -6.92 21.81 -4.40
N PRO A 254 -6.68 20.55 -3.99
CA PRO A 254 -5.47 20.20 -3.26
C PRO A 254 -4.25 20.65 -4.08
N SER A 255 -3.27 21.16 -3.37
CA SER A 255 -2.02 21.60 -3.98
C SER A 255 -1.27 20.40 -4.57
N LYS A 256 -0.42 20.63 -5.57
CA LYS A 256 0.48 19.59 -6.11
C LYS A 256 1.27 18.89 -5.00
N GLU A 257 1.63 19.61 -3.95
CA GLU A 257 2.35 19.09 -2.77
C GLU A 257 1.50 18.12 -1.94
N GLU A 258 0.20 18.36 -1.80
CA GLU A 258 -0.70 17.43 -1.06
C GLU A 258 -0.87 16.13 -1.83
N ILE A 259 -1.02 16.18 -3.15
CA ILE A 259 -1.08 14.98 -4.00
C ILE A 259 0.23 14.21 -3.91
N LYS A 260 1.38 14.89 -3.95
CA LYS A 260 2.69 14.27 -3.81
C LYS A 260 2.87 13.59 -2.44
N LYS A 261 2.40 14.22 -1.35
CA LYS A 261 2.42 13.61 -0.01
C LYS A 261 1.52 12.38 0.07
N ALA A 262 0.32 12.43 -0.53
CA ALA A 262 -0.58 11.29 -0.58
C ALA A 262 0.02 10.13 -1.40
N PHE A 263 0.67 10.43 -2.52
CA PHE A 263 1.38 9.45 -3.32
C PHE A 263 2.57 8.83 -2.57
N ALA A 264 3.36 9.63 -1.85
CA ALA A 264 4.45 9.12 -1.02
C ALA A 264 3.94 8.13 0.06
N LYS A 265 2.78 8.40 0.68
CA LYS A 265 2.15 7.45 1.61
C LYS A 265 1.74 6.13 0.93
N GLN A 266 1.27 6.18 -0.31
CA GLN A 266 0.97 4.95 -1.08
C GLN A 266 2.24 4.17 -1.39
N GLU A 267 3.33 4.85 -1.77
CA GLU A 267 4.63 4.19 -2.00
C GLU A 267 5.18 3.56 -0.73
N GLU A 268 5.05 4.23 0.43
CA GLU A 268 5.46 3.68 1.73
C GLU A 268 4.64 2.45 2.10
N PHE A 269 3.32 2.50 1.92
CA PHE A 269 2.43 1.36 2.11
C PHE A 269 2.90 0.16 1.28
N LEU A 270 3.13 0.33 -0.03
CA LEU A 270 3.58 -0.74 -0.91
C LEU A 270 4.97 -1.30 -0.56
N LYS A 271 5.86 -0.50 0.01
CA LYS A 271 7.20 -0.95 0.40
C LYS A 271 7.21 -1.75 1.70
N GLY A 272 6.13 -1.70 2.49
CA GLY A 272 6.12 -2.21 3.85
C GLY A 272 7.23 -1.60 4.72
N ASN A 273 7.74 -0.41 4.33
CA ASN A 273 8.82 0.28 5.01
C ASN A 273 8.25 1.30 5.98
N VAL A 274 8.39 1.02 7.24
CA VAL A 274 8.09 2.00 8.30
C VAL A 274 9.34 2.85 8.54
N PRO A 275 9.23 4.19 8.56
CA PRO A 275 10.30 5.05 9.01
C PRO A 275 10.74 4.64 10.42
N LYS A 276 12.03 4.48 10.64
CA LYS A 276 12.61 4.04 11.91
C LYS A 276 12.49 5.14 12.98
N THR A 277 11.30 5.39 13.50
CA THR A 277 11.13 6.16 14.73
C THR A 277 11.18 5.21 15.92
N LYS A 278 12.04 5.52 16.87
CA LYS A 278 12.22 4.69 18.07
C LYS A 278 10.98 4.82 18.95
N VAL A 279 10.23 3.72 19.10
CA VAL A 279 9.24 3.61 20.18
C VAL A 279 9.93 3.91 21.49
N ASN A 280 9.28 4.67 22.36
CA ASN A 280 9.72 4.79 23.75
C ASN A 280 9.71 3.38 24.37
N LYS A 281 10.90 2.88 24.68
CA LYS A 281 11.10 1.50 25.19
C LYS A 281 10.22 1.20 26.40
N LYS A 282 9.88 2.24 27.18
CA LYS A 282 9.04 2.15 28.39
C LYS A 282 7.57 1.89 28.04
N GLU A 283 7.01 2.59 27.04
CA GLU A 283 5.64 2.36 26.56
C GLU A 283 5.46 0.97 25.96
N LYS A 284 6.43 0.52 25.15
CA LYS A 284 6.42 -0.84 24.60
C LYS A 284 6.37 -1.90 25.70
N GLN A 285 7.21 -1.76 26.74
CA GLN A 285 7.23 -2.67 27.89
C GLN A 285 5.91 -2.64 28.69
N GLN A 286 5.29 -1.47 28.85
CA GLN A 286 4.01 -1.33 29.56
C GLN A 286 2.87 -2.01 28.78
N ILE A 287 2.78 -1.80 27.46
CA ILE A 287 1.80 -2.46 26.60
C ILE A 287 1.96 -3.99 26.67
N GLU A 288 3.21 -4.48 26.53
CA GLU A 288 3.52 -5.91 26.63
C GLU A 288 3.15 -6.50 28.02
N ALA A 289 3.42 -5.77 29.10
CA ALA A 289 3.07 -6.18 30.47
C ALA A 289 1.55 -6.30 30.64
N ILE A 290 0.78 -5.31 30.20
CA ILE A 290 -0.69 -5.32 30.24
C ILE A 290 -1.26 -6.46 29.37
N THR A 291 -0.67 -6.68 28.18
CA THR A 291 -1.10 -7.75 27.27
C THR A 291 -0.88 -9.15 27.86
N LYS A 292 0.16 -9.35 28.69
CA LYS A 292 0.50 -10.63 29.32
C LYS A 292 -0.22 -10.87 30.64
N SER A 293 -0.78 -9.84 31.29
CA SER A 293 -1.37 -9.93 32.64
C SER A 293 -2.83 -10.40 32.68
N LYS A 294 -3.41 -10.76 31.57
CA LYS A 294 -4.75 -11.31 31.41
C LYS A 294 -4.70 -12.57 30.54
#